data_d6fd5992e5a11b26973a9f625c7a373c
#
_entry.id   d6fd5992e5a11b26973a9f625c7a373c
#
_cell.length_a   1.000
_cell.length_b   1.000
_cell.length_c   1.000
_cell.angle_alpha   90.00
_cell.angle_beta   90.00
_cell.angle_gamma   90.00
#
_symmetry.space_group_name_H-M   'P 1'
#
loop_
_entity.id
_entity.type
_entity.pdbx_description
1 polymer ?
#
loop_
_entity_poly.entity_id
_entity_poly.type
_entity_poly.pdbx_seq_one_letter_code
_entity_poly.pdbx_strand_id
1 'polypeptide(L)'
;MSLTGTSFLLTAIALVVVALALPLVLWSRIPGPALLRSTARMLMLLFAQGTAVTLVFVLVNNANSLYDNWSDLLGTGNHVQAAADLGVDGTGGIAVRDLPRIRQTFTPADGPAMHRAGGVRVTQLHGQVSGVNAEVYVWLPPQYDEPAYRDRRFPVVELLPGYPGSAKAWFGSLKVHEQLLPLMRDGRVAPFILVAPRTTLLAKADTGCANVPGRVNADTWLSVDVPKMVTDNFRAEAAPDGWGVAGYSAGAHCATKLAVAHPDRYRAAVSMSGYNDPIGERDSLPAHDAGLRRRNNPLLLLRAHRVPPRVALYYSGEVHDGYEAGVALRRIAKPPTTVEVVLLPRSAGGHNMALWRPQVTEVFRWLTRQIGPGVRAKGSPPRSPSNGGSRRAELASGTASREAAARRP
;
A
#
# COMPACT_ATOMS: atom_id res chain seq x y z
N MET A 1 -13.19 8.44 -22.83
CA MET A 1 -11.70 8.56 -22.74
C MET A 1 -11.29 8.30 -21.29
N SER A 2 -10.20 7.55 -21.08
CA SER A 2 -9.62 7.38 -19.74
C SER A 2 -8.97 8.68 -19.29
N LEU A 3 -9.13 9.07 -18.01
CA LEU A 3 -8.56 10.27 -17.41
C LEU A 3 -7.02 10.33 -17.54
N THR A 4 -6.36 9.19 -17.43
CA THR A 4 -4.90 9.04 -17.49
C THR A 4 -4.40 8.56 -18.86
N GLY A 5 -5.29 8.45 -19.86
CA GLY A 5 -4.97 7.95 -21.20
C GLY A 5 -4.21 8.94 -22.06
N THR A 6 -3.29 8.43 -22.90
CA THR A 6 -2.55 9.24 -23.88
C THR A 6 -3.49 10.02 -24.81
N SER A 7 -4.63 9.43 -25.20
CA SER A 7 -5.63 10.09 -26.06
C SER A 7 -6.22 11.34 -25.38
N PHE A 8 -6.49 11.30 -24.08
CA PHE A 8 -7.00 12.45 -23.35
C PHE A 8 -5.97 13.57 -23.25
N LEU A 9 -4.70 13.24 -22.97
CA LEU A 9 -3.60 14.20 -22.96
C LEU A 9 -3.42 14.88 -24.34
N LEU A 10 -3.40 14.09 -25.42
CA LEU A 10 -3.25 14.64 -26.77
C LEU A 10 -4.43 15.54 -27.16
N THR A 11 -5.65 15.17 -26.77
CA THR A 11 -6.85 16.01 -26.95
C THR A 11 -6.73 17.33 -26.17
N ALA A 12 -6.28 17.30 -24.91
CA ALA A 12 -6.08 18.52 -24.14
C ALA A 12 -5.02 19.43 -24.76
N ILE A 13 -3.91 18.89 -25.27
CA ILE A 13 -2.88 19.66 -26.00
C ILE A 13 -3.48 20.29 -27.27
N ALA A 14 -4.20 19.51 -28.08
CA ALA A 14 -4.82 19.99 -29.30
C ALA A 14 -5.84 21.13 -29.01
N LEU A 15 -6.65 20.98 -27.97
CA LEU A 15 -7.61 22.01 -27.55
C LEU A 15 -6.92 23.32 -27.14
N VAL A 16 -5.80 23.25 -26.43
CA VAL A 16 -5.01 24.46 -26.09
C VAL A 16 -4.49 25.15 -27.35
N VAL A 17 -3.94 24.39 -28.31
CA VAL A 17 -3.45 24.95 -29.58
C VAL A 17 -4.60 25.66 -30.34
N VAL A 18 -5.76 25.01 -30.44
CA VAL A 18 -6.96 25.61 -31.06
C VAL A 18 -7.40 26.85 -30.27
N ALA A 19 -7.46 26.80 -28.97
CA ALA A 19 -7.90 27.91 -28.12
C ALA A 19 -6.97 29.14 -28.21
N LEU A 20 -5.69 28.95 -28.44
CA LEU A 20 -4.73 30.02 -28.68
C LEU A 20 -4.83 30.58 -30.12
N ALA A 21 -5.08 29.72 -31.12
CA ALA A 21 -5.22 30.11 -32.51
C ALA A 21 -6.51 30.90 -32.79
N LEU A 22 -7.63 30.55 -32.11
CA LEU A 22 -8.93 31.19 -32.32
C LEU A 22 -8.90 32.71 -32.17
N PRO A 23 -8.41 33.33 -31.09
CA PRO A 23 -8.35 34.77 -30.97
C PRO A 23 -7.39 35.39 -32.00
N LEU A 24 -6.26 34.75 -32.36
CA LEU A 24 -5.34 35.27 -33.35
C LEU A 24 -5.98 35.42 -34.73
N VAL A 25 -6.86 34.48 -35.12
CA VAL A 25 -7.52 34.45 -36.42
C VAL A 25 -8.82 35.24 -36.43
N LEU A 26 -9.64 35.15 -35.37
CA LEU A 26 -11.02 35.63 -35.37
C LEU A 26 -11.22 36.94 -34.64
N TRP A 27 -10.28 37.43 -33.81
CA TRP A 27 -10.48 38.60 -32.95
C TRP A 27 -10.96 39.86 -33.67
N SER A 28 -10.40 40.15 -34.86
CA SER A 28 -10.75 41.29 -35.70
C SER A 28 -11.87 41.00 -36.72
N ARG A 29 -12.20 39.71 -36.91
CA ARG A 29 -13.14 39.26 -37.96
C ARG A 29 -14.56 39.04 -37.47
N ILE A 30 -14.84 39.23 -36.16
CA ILE A 30 -16.16 39.00 -35.59
C ILE A 30 -17.12 40.11 -36.06
N PRO A 31 -18.15 39.81 -36.86
CA PRO A 31 -19.16 40.79 -37.29
C PRO A 31 -20.15 41.09 -36.19
N GLY A 32 -20.89 42.20 -36.33
CA GLY A 32 -22.03 42.52 -35.51
C GLY A 32 -21.82 43.64 -34.48
N PRO A 33 -22.81 43.92 -33.61
CA PRO A 33 -22.79 45.01 -32.62
C PRO A 33 -21.68 44.78 -31.55
N ALA A 34 -21.30 45.87 -30.88
CA ALA A 34 -20.23 45.87 -29.89
C ALA A 34 -20.42 44.79 -28.79
N LEU A 35 -21.67 44.62 -28.32
CA LEU A 35 -21.97 43.61 -27.30
C LEU A 35 -21.66 42.18 -27.78
N LEU A 36 -22.08 41.81 -29.00
CA LEU A 36 -21.81 40.49 -29.60
C LEU A 36 -20.31 40.23 -29.75
N ARG A 37 -19.57 41.23 -30.22
CA ARG A 37 -18.11 41.16 -30.36
C ARG A 37 -17.40 40.97 -29.02
N SER A 38 -17.82 41.72 -28.01
CA SER A 38 -17.24 41.61 -26.65
C SER A 38 -17.55 40.25 -26.01
N THR A 39 -18.80 39.77 -26.15
CA THR A 39 -19.17 38.44 -25.65
C THR A 39 -18.38 37.32 -26.33
N ALA A 40 -18.25 37.35 -27.67
CA ALA A 40 -17.48 36.35 -28.40
C ALA A 40 -16.00 36.35 -28.02
N ARG A 41 -15.39 37.51 -27.85
CA ARG A 41 -14.00 37.65 -27.36
C ARG A 41 -13.82 37.12 -25.97
N MET A 42 -14.76 37.41 -25.06
CA MET A 42 -14.77 36.89 -23.70
C MET A 42 -14.87 35.37 -23.69
N LEU A 43 -15.75 34.78 -24.50
CA LEU A 43 -15.86 33.31 -24.64
C LEU A 43 -14.57 32.67 -25.15
N MET A 44 -13.88 33.29 -26.13
CA MET A 44 -12.57 32.81 -26.58
C MET A 44 -11.52 32.80 -25.45
N LEU A 45 -11.47 33.87 -24.64
CA LEU A 45 -10.55 33.94 -23.49
C LEU A 45 -10.88 32.89 -22.43
N LEU A 46 -12.17 32.73 -22.11
CA LEU A 46 -12.62 31.71 -21.15
C LEU A 46 -12.30 30.30 -21.66
N PHE A 47 -12.49 30.05 -22.95
CA PHE A 47 -12.12 28.78 -23.58
C PHE A 47 -10.59 28.52 -23.48
N ALA A 48 -9.77 29.53 -23.78
CA ALA A 48 -8.33 29.41 -23.65
C ALA A 48 -7.87 29.14 -22.20
N GLN A 49 -8.46 29.84 -21.24
CA GLN A 49 -8.19 29.58 -19.81
C GLN A 49 -8.64 28.18 -19.40
N GLY A 50 -9.85 27.76 -19.75
CA GLY A 50 -10.40 26.45 -19.42
C GLY A 50 -9.53 25.30 -19.96
N THR A 51 -9.10 25.41 -21.23
CA THR A 51 -8.24 24.40 -21.84
C THR A 51 -6.85 24.36 -21.22
N ALA A 52 -6.27 25.53 -20.89
CA ALA A 52 -4.97 25.61 -20.22
C ALA A 52 -5.01 24.98 -18.82
N VAL A 53 -6.03 25.30 -18.02
CA VAL A 53 -6.25 24.70 -16.69
C VAL A 53 -6.42 23.18 -16.81
N THR A 54 -7.21 22.72 -17.79
CA THR A 54 -7.40 21.29 -18.03
C THR A 54 -6.09 20.59 -18.38
N LEU A 55 -5.27 21.19 -19.26
CA LEU A 55 -3.97 20.61 -19.62
C LEU A 55 -3.03 20.53 -18.41
N VAL A 56 -2.93 21.61 -17.63
CA VAL A 56 -2.11 21.61 -16.39
C VAL A 56 -2.59 20.54 -15.43
N PHE A 57 -3.91 20.43 -15.21
CA PHE A 57 -4.48 19.37 -14.38
C PHE A 57 -4.07 17.98 -14.87
N VAL A 58 -4.20 17.70 -16.18
CA VAL A 58 -3.83 16.39 -16.76
C VAL A 58 -2.34 16.09 -16.56
N LEU A 59 -1.48 17.08 -16.77
CA LEU A 59 -0.03 16.93 -16.56
C LEU A 59 0.32 16.64 -15.11
N VAL A 60 -0.27 17.38 -14.17
CA VAL A 60 -0.06 17.18 -12.73
C VAL A 60 -0.62 15.82 -12.28
N ASN A 61 -1.83 15.47 -12.73
CA ASN A 61 -2.43 14.18 -12.42
C ASN A 61 -1.57 13.00 -12.91
N ASN A 62 -1.10 13.07 -14.15
CA ASN A 62 -0.28 12.00 -14.73
C ASN A 62 1.13 11.92 -14.10
N ALA A 63 1.68 13.04 -13.63
CA ALA A 63 2.97 13.06 -12.95
C ALA A 63 2.90 12.46 -11.54
N ASN A 64 1.79 12.67 -10.82
CA ASN A 64 1.63 12.29 -9.42
C ASN A 64 0.69 11.10 -9.21
N SER A 65 -0.05 10.66 -10.24
CA SER A 65 -1.06 9.57 -10.16
C SER A 65 -2.08 9.80 -9.05
N LEU A 66 -2.71 10.99 -9.03
CA LEU A 66 -3.66 11.38 -8.00
C LEU A 66 -5.02 10.68 -8.18
N TYR A 67 -5.54 10.67 -9.41
CA TYR A 67 -6.82 10.10 -9.78
C TYR A 67 -6.66 9.13 -10.95
N ASP A 68 -7.19 7.93 -10.84
CA ASP A 68 -7.09 6.89 -11.88
C ASP A 68 -8.17 7.01 -12.96
N ASN A 69 -9.34 7.47 -12.57
CA ASN A 69 -10.52 7.53 -13.43
C ASN A 69 -11.42 8.72 -13.08
N TRP A 70 -12.47 8.92 -13.88
CA TRP A 70 -13.42 10.03 -13.69
C TRP A 70 -14.23 9.90 -12.41
N SER A 71 -14.56 8.69 -11.95
CA SER A 71 -15.31 8.51 -10.70
C SER A 71 -14.46 8.88 -9.48
N ASP A 72 -13.16 8.64 -9.51
CA ASP A 72 -12.23 9.10 -8.48
C ASP A 72 -12.16 10.64 -8.44
N LEU A 73 -11.99 11.27 -9.61
CA LEU A 73 -11.92 12.74 -9.71
C LEU A 73 -13.21 13.42 -9.28
N LEU A 74 -14.36 12.89 -9.70
CA LEU A 74 -15.69 13.46 -9.38
C LEU A 74 -16.17 13.07 -7.99
N GLY A 75 -15.45 12.17 -7.30
CA GLY A 75 -15.80 11.68 -5.99
C GLY A 75 -17.12 10.88 -5.99
N THR A 76 -17.34 10.07 -7.02
CA THR A 76 -18.50 9.17 -7.14
C THR A 76 -18.13 7.70 -6.94
N GLY A 77 -16.84 7.39 -6.85
CA GLY A 77 -16.34 6.04 -6.56
C GLY A 77 -16.65 5.64 -5.12
N ASN A 78 -17.22 4.47 -4.93
CA ASN A 78 -17.39 3.85 -3.62
C ASN A 78 -16.87 2.41 -3.67
N HIS A 79 -15.86 2.14 -2.85
CA HIS A 79 -15.21 0.83 -2.77
C HIS A 79 -15.61 0.04 -1.52
N VAL A 80 -16.57 0.53 -0.75
CA VAL A 80 -17.06 -0.11 0.47
C VAL A 80 -18.46 -0.69 0.22
N GLN A 81 -18.58 -2.01 0.28
CA GLN A 81 -19.84 -2.72 0.16
C GLN A 81 -20.52 -2.93 1.52
N ALA A 82 -19.71 -3.15 2.55
CA ALA A 82 -20.17 -3.29 3.93
C ALA A 82 -19.09 -2.73 4.87
N ALA A 83 -19.52 -2.21 6.02
CA ALA A 83 -18.65 -1.68 7.04
C ALA A 83 -19.16 -2.10 8.43
N ALA A 84 -19.19 -3.41 8.68
CA ALA A 84 -19.56 -3.98 9.97
C ALA A 84 -18.61 -3.48 11.08
N ASP A 85 -19.11 -3.43 12.29
CA ASP A 85 -18.24 -3.25 13.45
C ASP A 85 -17.48 -4.56 13.69
N LEU A 86 -16.18 -4.54 13.42
CA LEU A 86 -15.30 -5.71 13.55
C LEU A 86 -14.60 -5.78 14.91
N GLY A 87 -14.98 -4.93 15.86
CA GLY A 87 -14.34 -4.89 17.16
C GLY A 87 -12.91 -4.34 17.15
N VAL A 88 -12.22 -4.52 18.29
CA VAL A 88 -10.87 -3.94 18.51
C VAL A 88 -9.80 -4.61 17.67
N ASP A 89 -9.92 -5.92 17.41
CA ASP A 89 -8.98 -6.72 16.62
C ASP A 89 -9.18 -6.60 15.11
N GLY A 90 -10.26 -5.94 14.69
CA GLY A 90 -10.58 -5.71 13.29
C GLY A 90 -10.99 -6.97 12.52
N THR A 91 -11.27 -8.08 13.19
CA THR A 91 -11.61 -9.36 12.55
C THR A 91 -13.06 -9.80 12.76
N GLY A 92 -13.79 -9.13 13.67
CA GLY A 92 -15.13 -9.55 14.05
C GLY A 92 -15.16 -10.93 14.73
N GLY A 93 -14.03 -11.33 15.35
CA GLY A 93 -13.88 -12.65 15.98
C GLY A 93 -13.59 -13.79 14.99
N ILE A 94 -13.36 -13.49 13.71
CA ILE A 94 -13.05 -14.49 12.69
C ILE A 94 -11.55 -14.78 12.73
N ALA A 95 -11.17 -16.04 12.89
CA ALA A 95 -9.78 -16.44 12.76
C ALA A 95 -9.40 -16.47 11.25
N VAL A 96 -8.41 -15.68 10.86
CA VAL A 96 -7.98 -15.54 9.45
C VAL A 96 -7.63 -16.88 8.79
N ARG A 97 -7.11 -17.85 9.58
CA ARG A 97 -6.79 -19.20 9.11
C ARG A 97 -8.02 -20.01 8.68
N ASP A 98 -9.20 -19.68 9.22
CA ASP A 98 -10.44 -20.40 8.97
C ASP A 98 -11.22 -19.82 7.77
N LEU A 99 -10.75 -18.66 7.25
CA LEU A 99 -11.33 -18.06 6.05
C LEU A 99 -11.08 -18.95 4.82
N PRO A 100 -12.06 -19.03 3.90
CA PRO A 100 -11.88 -19.74 2.63
C PRO A 100 -10.68 -19.17 1.84
N ARG A 101 -10.05 -20.05 1.06
CA ARG A 101 -8.94 -19.63 0.19
C ARG A 101 -9.45 -18.68 -0.88
N ILE A 102 -8.78 -17.55 -1.02
CA ILE A 102 -9.08 -16.56 -2.05
C ILE A 102 -8.37 -16.97 -3.34
N ARG A 103 -9.14 -17.25 -4.41
CA ARG A 103 -8.59 -17.45 -5.76
C ARG A 103 -8.90 -16.21 -6.59
N GLN A 104 -7.85 -15.56 -7.10
CA GLN A 104 -7.96 -14.34 -7.88
C GLN A 104 -7.44 -14.54 -9.31
N THR A 105 -8.08 -13.87 -10.26
CA THR A 105 -7.56 -13.72 -11.62
C THR A 105 -6.83 -12.39 -11.71
N PHE A 106 -5.64 -12.43 -12.25
CA PHE A 106 -4.80 -11.25 -12.43
C PHE A 106 -4.66 -10.92 -13.91
N THR A 107 -4.93 -9.68 -14.28
CA THR A 107 -4.74 -9.17 -15.64
C THR A 107 -3.55 -8.19 -15.67
N PRO A 108 -2.92 -7.97 -16.83
CA PRO A 108 -1.95 -6.89 -16.98
C PRO A 108 -2.59 -5.54 -16.60
N ALA A 109 -1.88 -4.75 -15.80
CA ALA A 109 -2.36 -3.42 -15.44
C ALA A 109 -2.19 -2.42 -16.59
N ASP A 110 -3.17 -1.53 -16.75
CA ASP A 110 -3.17 -0.52 -17.81
C ASP A 110 -2.17 0.61 -17.57
N GLY A 111 -1.50 1.01 -18.63
CA GLY A 111 -0.61 2.17 -18.69
C GLY A 111 0.83 1.82 -19.06
N PRO A 112 1.54 2.71 -19.77
CA PRO A 112 2.87 2.42 -20.32
C PRO A 112 3.92 2.02 -19.26
N ALA A 113 3.85 2.60 -18.07
CA ALA A 113 4.75 2.26 -16.97
C ALA A 113 4.47 0.86 -16.41
N MET A 114 3.20 0.42 -16.43
CA MET A 114 2.79 -0.87 -15.89
C MET A 114 3.34 -2.07 -16.68
N HIS A 115 3.66 -1.89 -17.95
CA HIS A 115 4.21 -2.96 -18.81
C HIS A 115 5.73 -3.11 -18.74
N ARG A 116 6.42 -2.21 -18.03
CA ARG A 116 7.88 -2.24 -17.89
C ARG A 116 8.33 -3.22 -16.81
N ALA A 117 9.60 -3.56 -16.83
CA ALA A 117 10.27 -4.37 -15.80
C ALA A 117 9.54 -5.69 -15.47
N GLY A 118 9.03 -6.40 -16.45
CA GLY A 118 8.30 -7.67 -16.28
C GLY A 118 6.78 -7.53 -16.12
N GLY A 119 6.29 -6.30 -16.05
CA GLY A 119 4.85 -6.00 -16.00
C GLY A 119 4.23 -6.09 -14.62
N VAL A 120 3.32 -5.17 -14.36
CA VAL A 120 2.48 -5.12 -13.16
C VAL A 120 1.14 -5.78 -13.49
N ARG A 121 0.63 -6.57 -12.56
CA ARG A 121 -0.68 -7.22 -12.66
C ARG A 121 -1.67 -6.53 -11.74
N VAL A 122 -2.94 -6.60 -12.07
CA VAL A 122 -4.02 -6.06 -11.24
C VAL A 122 -5.13 -7.08 -11.09
N THR A 123 -5.77 -7.06 -9.93
CA THR A 123 -7.01 -7.81 -9.65
C THR A 123 -7.99 -6.92 -8.90
N GLN A 124 -9.28 -7.21 -9.04
CA GLN A 124 -10.34 -6.66 -8.20
C GLN A 124 -10.57 -7.62 -7.04
N LEU A 125 -10.19 -7.21 -5.83
CA LEU A 125 -10.34 -8.03 -4.63
C LEU A 125 -11.61 -7.64 -3.88
N HIS A 126 -12.44 -8.65 -3.58
CA HIS A 126 -13.52 -8.54 -2.62
C HIS A 126 -13.01 -8.98 -1.25
N GLY A 127 -12.82 -8.04 -0.34
CA GLY A 127 -12.39 -8.29 1.03
C GLY A 127 -13.48 -9.03 1.82
N GLN A 128 -13.19 -10.27 2.19
CA GLN A 128 -14.16 -11.14 2.86
C GLN A 128 -14.48 -10.67 4.29
N VAL A 129 -13.54 -9.99 4.93
CA VAL A 129 -13.69 -9.49 6.31
C VAL A 129 -13.99 -8.00 6.32
N SER A 130 -13.27 -7.22 5.55
CA SER A 130 -13.42 -5.75 5.54
C SER A 130 -14.68 -5.26 4.84
N GLY A 131 -15.25 -6.04 3.90
CA GLY A 131 -16.32 -5.60 3.00
C GLY A 131 -15.87 -4.55 1.97
N VAL A 132 -14.56 -4.41 1.76
CA VAL A 132 -13.99 -3.54 0.72
C VAL A 132 -13.94 -4.29 -0.60
N ASN A 133 -14.25 -3.60 -1.69
CA ASN A 133 -14.12 -4.11 -3.06
C ASN A 133 -13.27 -3.14 -3.87
N ALA A 134 -11.99 -3.45 -4.03
CA ALA A 134 -11.05 -2.53 -4.65
C ALA A 134 -9.91 -3.27 -5.38
N GLU A 135 -9.23 -2.52 -6.24
CA GLU A 135 -8.10 -3.06 -6.99
C GLU A 135 -6.85 -3.22 -6.11
N VAL A 136 -6.09 -4.28 -6.42
CA VAL A 136 -4.77 -4.56 -5.86
C VAL A 136 -3.79 -4.80 -7.01
N TYR A 137 -2.71 -4.03 -7.05
CA TYR A 137 -1.63 -4.17 -8.01
C TYR A 137 -0.55 -5.06 -7.44
N VAL A 138 -0.01 -5.97 -8.25
CA VAL A 138 1.05 -6.90 -7.84
C VAL A 138 2.15 -6.94 -8.88
N TRP A 139 3.38 -6.79 -8.44
CA TRP A 139 4.57 -7.02 -9.24
C TRP A 139 5.42 -8.14 -8.63
N LEU A 140 5.87 -9.07 -9.48
CA LEU A 140 6.69 -10.21 -9.06
C LEU A 140 8.17 -9.96 -9.39
N PRO A 141 9.10 -10.33 -8.50
CA PRO A 141 10.52 -10.15 -8.73
C PRO A 141 11.02 -11.04 -9.88
N PRO A 142 12.11 -10.67 -10.57
CA PRO A 142 12.61 -11.44 -11.71
C PRO A 142 12.91 -12.90 -11.37
N GLN A 143 13.31 -13.19 -10.13
CA GLN A 143 13.58 -14.54 -9.65
C GLN A 143 12.31 -15.40 -9.49
N TYR A 144 11.11 -14.82 -9.55
CA TYR A 144 9.89 -15.56 -9.25
C TYR A 144 9.71 -16.75 -10.18
N ASP A 145 9.99 -16.61 -11.47
CA ASP A 145 9.80 -17.66 -12.47
C ASP A 145 11.10 -18.45 -12.78
N GLU A 146 12.21 -18.14 -12.09
CA GLU A 146 13.47 -18.86 -12.25
C GLU A 146 13.42 -20.25 -11.60
N PRO A 147 13.92 -21.32 -12.27
CA PRO A 147 13.91 -22.68 -11.73
C PRO A 147 14.58 -22.82 -10.36
N ALA A 148 15.65 -22.07 -10.10
CA ALA A 148 16.38 -22.07 -8.83
C ALA A 148 15.55 -21.57 -7.63
N TYR A 149 14.44 -20.89 -7.89
CA TYR A 149 13.55 -20.31 -6.88
C TYR A 149 12.17 -20.99 -6.84
N ARG A 150 11.97 -22.10 -7.54
CA ARG A 150 10.66 -22.75 -7.66
C ARG A 150 10.03 -23.09 -6.31
N ASP A 151 10.83 -23.57 -5.36
CA ASP A 151 10.36 -24.01 -4.04
C ASP A 151 10.55 -22.93 -2.96
N ARG A 152 10.98 -21.75 -3.35
CA ARG A 152 11.20 -20.65 -2.40
C ARG A 152 9.95 -19.79 -2.26
N ARG A 153 9.74 -19.29 -1.03
CA ARG A 153 8.78 -18.20 -0.75
C ARG A 153 9.51 -16.88 -0.74
N PHE A 154 8.81 -15.86 -1.13
CA PHE A 154 9.36 -14.51 -1.33
C PHE A 154 8.85 -13.57 -0.24
N PRO A 155 9.70 -12.70 0.29
CA PRO A 155 9.26 -11.64 1.18
C PRO A 155 8.36 -10.67 0.40
N VAL A 156 7.45 -10.01 1.13
CA VAL A 156 6.44 -9.11 0.56
C VAL A 156 6.63 -7.71 1.11
N VAL A 157 6.47 -6.71 0.25
CA VAL A 157 6.35 -5.32 0.67
C VAL A 157 5.01 -4.77 0.18
N GLU A 158 4.16 -4.39 1.11
CA GLU A 158 2.93 -3.68 0.84
C GLU A 158 3.21 -2.19 0.68
N LEU A 159 2.68 -1.58 -0.39
CA LEU A 159 3.01 -0.24 -0.86
C LEU A 159 1.80 0.68 -0.76
N LEU A 160 1.85 1.65 0.14
CA LEU A 160 0.73 2.53 0.44
C LEU A 160 0.98 3.94 -0.10
N PRO A 161 0.12 4.45 -1.00
CA PRO A 161 0.23 5.80 -1.54
C PRO A 161 -0.21 6.86 -0.53
N GLY A 162 0.13 8.14 -0.81
CA GLY A 162 -0.43 9.29 -0.10
C GLY A 162 -1.90 9.54 -0.45
N TYR A 163 -2.50 10.54 0.19
CA TYR A 163 -3.86 10.99 -0.09
C TYR A 163 -3.86 12.46 -0.57
N PRO A 164 -4.65 12.81 -1.60
CA PRO A 164 -5.26 11.87 -2.56
C PRO A 164 -4.19 11.17 -3.38
N GLY A 165 -4.41 9.90 -3.72
CA GLY A 165 -3.45 9.15 -4.50
C GLY A 165 -3.91 7.76 -4.87
N SER A 166 -3.28 7.26 -5.91
CA SER A 166 -3.53 5.95 -6.48
C SER A 166 -2.42 4.97 -6.13
N ALA A 167 -2.77 3.70 -5.94
CA ALA A 167 -1.82 2.59 -5.83
C ALA A 167 -0.86 2.51 -7.03
N LYS A 168 -1.30 2.94 -8.22
CA LYS A 168 -0.46 3.03 -9.44
C LYS A 168 0.74 3.97 -9.28
N ALA A 169 0.67 4.96 -8.38
CA ALA A 169 1.76 5.92 -8.18
C ALA A 169 3.09 5.25 -7.84
N TRP A 170 3.05 4.14 -7.11
CA TRP A 170 4.25 3.37 -6.80
C TRP A 170 4.96 2.85 -8.06
N PHE A 171 4.21 2.41 -9.04
CA PHE A 171 4.74 1.88 -10.30
C PHE A 171 4.93 2.95 -11.37
N GLY A 172 4.00 3.90 -11.47
CA GLY A 172 4.02 4.98 -12.46
C GLY A 172 4.96 6.13 -12.08
N SER A 173 4.67 6.81 -10.99
CA SER A 173 5.38 8.02 -10.56
C SER A 173 6.69 7.70 -9.83
N LEU A 174 6.69 6.78 -8.87
CA LEU A 174 7.90 6.36 -8.16
C LEU A 174 8.75 5.36 -8.96
N LYS A 175 8.18 4.65 -9.95
CA LYS A 175 8.85 3.64 -10.78
C LYS A 175 9.60 2.60 -9.96
N VAL A 176 8.99 2.14 -8.86
CA VAL A 176 9.62 1.26 -7.88
C VAL A 176 10.16 -0.01 -8.53
N HIS A 177 9.39 -0.68 -9.37
CA HIS A 177 9.77 -1.93 -10.05
C HIS A 177 10.92 -1.73 -11.05
N GLU A 178 10.92 -0.59 -11.79
CA GLU A 178 12.00 -0.26 -12.73
C GLU A 178 13.32 -0.02 -11.98
N GLN A 179 13.27 0.68 -10.83
CA GLN A 179 14.47 0.94 -10.01
C GLN A 179 15.01 -0.31 -9.33
N LEU A 180 14.11 -1.22 -8.90
CA LEU A 180 14.50 -2.40 -8.12
C LEU A 180 14.90 -3.60 -8.98
N LEU A 181 14.39 -3.71 -10.22
CA LEU A 181 14.69 -4.83 -11.10
C LEU A 181 16.20 -5.11 -11.23
N PRO A 182 17.09 -4.15 -11.58
CA PRO A 182 18.52 -4.40 -11.65
C PRO A 182 19.12 -4.76 -10.29
N LEU A 183 18.68 -4.13 -9.21
CA LEU A 183 19.19 -4.37 -7.87
C LEU A 183 18.85 -5.76 -7.33
N MET A 184 17.66 -6.28 -7.68
CA MET A 184 17.25 -7.64 -7.33
C MET A 184 18.02 -8.68 -8.15
N ARG A 185 18.28 -8.42 -9.45
CA ARG A 185 19.11 -9.29 -10.29
C ARG A 185 20.55 -9.40 -9.77
N ASP A 186 21.10 -8.29 -9.30
CA ASP A 186 22.46 -8.21 -8.76
C ASP A 186 22.55 -8.68 -7.29
N GLY A 187 21.42 -9.07 -6.66
CA GLY A 187 21.38 -9.49 -5.26
C GLY A 187 21.61 -8.37 -4.24
N ARG A 188 21.62 -7.09 -4.67
CA ARG A 188 21.76 -5.91 -3.80
C ARG A 188 20.50 -5.56 -3.03
N VAL A 189 19.35 -6.05 -3.50
CA VAL A 189 18.03 -5.97 -2.88
C VAL A 189 17.40 -7.36 -2.94
N ALA A 190 16.73 -7.77 -1.87
CA ALA A 190 16.03 -9.04 -1.82
C ALA A 190 14.90 -9.09 -2.88
N PRO A 191 14.58 -10.28 -3.40
CA PRO A 191 13.53 -10.45 -4.40
C PRO A 191 12.14 -10.34 -3.75
N PHE A 192 11.66 -9.11 -3.56
CA PHE A 192 10.36 -8.83 -2.98
C PHE A 192 9.21 -8.99 -3.97
N ILE A 193 8.10 -9.59 -3.53
CA ILE A 193 6.80 -9.37 -4.14
C ILE A 193 6.32 -7.97 -3.70
N LEU A 194 5.96 -7.11 -4.65
CA LEU A 194 5.44 -5.78 -4.38
C LEU A 194 3.93 -5.80 -4.54
N VAL A 195 3.20 -5.32 -3.53
CA VAL A 195 1.73 -5.32 -3.49
C VAL A 195 1.26 -3.91 -3.18
N ALA A 196 0.50 -3.31 -4.07
CA ALA A 196 -0.04 -1.97 -3.88
C ALA A 196 -1.58 -2.01 -3.91
N PRO A 197 -2.24 -2.09 -2.75
CA PRO A 197 -3.68 -2.03 -2.65
C PRO A 197 -4.18 -0.59 -2.77
N ARG A 198 -5.43 -0.41 -3.22
CA ARG A 198 -6.13 0.87 -3.11
C ARG A 198 -6.30 1.25 -1.63
N THR A 199 -5.95 2.48 -1.30
CA THR A 199 -6.12 3.08 0.03
C THR A 199 -7.21 4.15 0.05
N THR A 200 -7.46 4.84 -1.08
CA THR A 200 -8.56 5.79 -1.24
C THR A 200 -9.86 5.02 -1.48
N LEU A 201 -10.52 4.60 -0.39
CA LEU A 201 -11.70 3.74 -0.42
C LEU A 201 -13.02 4.52 -0.44
N LEU A 202 -13.00 5.76 -0.01
CA LEU A 202 -14.14 6.66 0.04
C LEU A 202 -13.92 7.84 -0.92
N ALA A 203 -15.01 8.31 -1.52
CA ALA A 203 -14.97 9.32 -2.57
C ALA A 203 -14.34 10.67 -2.17
N LYS A 204 -14.52 11.11 -0.93
CA LYS A 204 -14.16 12.48 -0.49
C LYS A 204 -13.51 12.52 0.90
N ALA A 205 -12.96 11.40 1.36
CA ALA A 205 -12.33 11.34 2.66
C ALA A 205 -11.17 10.37 2.65
N ASP A 206 -10.08 10.75 3.30
CA ASP A 206 -9.04 9.79 3.66
C ASP A 206 -9.53 8.90 4.80
N THR A 207 -9.35 7.60 4.65
CA THR A 207 -9.72 6.64 5.69
C THR A 207 -8.75 6.65 6.88
N GLY A 208 -7.56 7.25 6.71
CA GLY A 208 -6.48 7.18 7.67
C GLY A 208 -6.07 5.75 7.99
N CYS A 209 -6.36 4.81 7.07
CA CYS A 209 -6.18 3.37 7.26
C CYS A 209 -6.84 2.82 8.53
N ALA A 210 -7.98 3.38 8.91
CA ALA A 210 -8.71 3.05 10.13
C ALA A 210 -9.94 2.19 9.83
N ASN A 211 -10.32 1.36 10.78
CA ASN A 211 -11.66 0.81 10.84
C ASN A 211 -12.58 1.87 11.47
N VAL A 212 -13.57 2.30 10.72
CA VAL A 212 -14.58 3.27 11.13
C VAL A 212 -15.95 2.59 11.02
N PRO A 213 -16.55 2.14 12.13
CA PRO A 213 -17.81 1.40 12.13
C PRO A 213 -18.90 2.13 11.33
N GLY A 214 -19.62 1.37 10.50
CA GLY A 214 -20.65 1.92 9.61
C GLY A 214 -20.15 2.72 8.41
N ARG A 215 -18.83 2.89 8.24
CA ARG A 215 -18.24 3.66 7.12
C ARG A 215 -17.23 2.87 6.29
N VAL A 216 -16.18 2.32 6.93
CA VAL A 216 -15.10 1.61 6.22
C VAL A 216 -14.24 0.79 7.19
N ASN A 217 -13.77 -0.37 6.76
CA ASN A 217 -12.82 -1.20 7.49
C ASN A 217 -11.46 -1.22 6.77
N ALA A 218 -10.82 -0.04 6.67
CA ALA A 218 -9.58 0.11 5.91
C ALA A 218 -8.37 -0.56 6.57
N ASP A 219 -8.31 -0.60 7.91
CA ASP A 219 -7.28 -1.37 8.62
C ASP A 219 -7.35 -2.86 8.26
N THR A 220 -8.55 -3.44 8.39
CA THR A 220 -8.78 -4.86 8.09
C THR A 220 -8.55 -5.18 6.61
N TRP A 221 -8.90 -4.28 5.70
CA TRP A 221 -8.57 -4.41 4.29
C TRP A 221 -7.07 -4.61 4.08
N LEU A 222 -6.26 -3.74 4.68
CA LEU A 222 -4.80 -3.73 4.50
C LEU A 222 -4.12 -4.82 5.32
N SER A 223 -4.56 -5.09 6.55
CA SER A 223 -3.86 -6.03 7.45
C SER A 223 -4.35 -7.48 7.37
N VAL A 224 -5.54 -7.73 6.79
CA VAL A 224 -6.16 -9.06 6.73
C VAL A 224 -6.43 -9.50 5.30
N ASP A 225 -7.32 -8.80 4.57
CA ASP A 225 -7.79 -9.28 3.26
C ASP A 225 -6.69 -9.26 2.19
N VAL A 226 -5.93 -8.18 2.11
CA VAL A 226 -4.83 -8.07 1.14
C VAL A 226 -3.71 -9.09 1.42
N PRO A 227 -3.17 -9.22 2.65
CA PRO A 227 -2.18 -10.24 2.94
C PRO A 227 -2.67 -11.67 2.70
N LYS A 228 -3.93 -11.95 3.03
CA LYS A 228 -4.52 -13.27 2.75
C LYS A 228 -4.58 -13.55 1.25
N MET A 229 -5.08 -12.61 0.46
CA MET A 229 -5.08 -12.75 -1.00
C MET A 229 -3.67 -13.02 -1.54
N VAL A 230 -2.66 -12.31 -1.06
CA VAL A 230 -1.28 -12.50 -1.51
C VAL A 230 -0.75 -13.89 -1.16
N THR A 231 -0.94 -14.34 0.07
CA THR A 231 -0.46 -15.67 0.52
C THR A 231 -1.22 -16.82 -0.14
N ASP A 232 -2.47 -16.60 -0.53
CA ASP A 232 -3.29 -17.61 -1.20
C ASP A 232 -2.97 -17.79 -2.69
N ASN A 233 -2.44 -16.74 -3.34
CA ASN A 233 -2.23 -16.74 -4.80
C ASN A 233 -0.76 -16.77 -5.21
N PHE A 234 0.16 -16.39 -4.33
CA PHE A 234 1.58 -16.30 -4.64
C PHE A 234 2.45 -17.11 -3.67
N ARG A 235 3.66 -17.40 -4.07
CA ARG A 235 4.70 -17.99 -3.20
C ARG A 235 5.25 -16.94 -2.24
N ALA A 236 4.35 -16.31 -1.50
CA ALA A 236 4.67 -15.30 -0.50
C ALA A 236 4.99 -15.94 0.85
N GLU A 237 5.83 -15.31 1.62
CA GLU A 237 6.06 -15.66 3.00
C GLU A 237 4.78 -15.47 3.82
N ALA A 238 4.50 -16.41 4.73
CA ALA A 238 3.33 -16.32 5.61
C ALA A 238 3.65 -15.68 6.97
N ALA A 239 4.93 -15.79 7.40
CA ALA A 239 5.34 -15.26 8.70
C ALA A 239 5.64 -13.76 8.64
N PRO A 240 5.42 -13.02 9.74
CA PRO A 240 5.68 -11.58 9.80
C PRO A 240 7.13 -11.21 9.41
N ASP A 241 8.10 -12.08 9.70
CA ASP A 241 9.51 -11.88 9.33
C ASP A 241 9.76 -11.75 7.82
N GLY A 242 8.79 -12.06 6.99
CA GLY A 242 8.82 -11.86 5.54
C GLY A 242 7.95 -10.70 5.05
N TRP A 243 7.36 -9.87 5.94
CA TRP A 243 6.45 -8.81 5.54
C TRP A 243 6.92 -7.43 5.99
N GLY A 244 6.98 -6.53 5.02
CA GLY A 244 7.17 -5.10 5.25
C GLY A 244 6.02 -4.30 4.65
N VAL A 245 5.86 -3.09 5.13
CA VAL A 245 4.92 -2.11 4.60
C VAL A 245 5.64 -0.79 4.38
N ALA A 246 5.46 -0.15 3.25
CA ALA A 246 6.12 1.11 2.90
C ALA A 246 5.11 2.13 2.36
N GLY A 247 5.24 3.37 2.78
CA GLY A 247 4.35 4.43 2.34
C GLY A 247 5.01 5.79 2.25
N TYR A 248 4.34 6.70 1.57
CA TYR A 248 4.69 8.12 1.55
C TYR A 248 3.47 8.97 1.93
N SER A 249 3.69 10.12 2.59
CA SER A 249 2.62 11.04 3.02
C SER A 249 1.60 10.33 3.94
N ALA A 250 0.29 10.36 3.66
CA ALA A 250 -0.72 9.60 4.39
C ALA A 250 -0.44 8.09 4.39
N GLY A 251 0.08 7.52 3.30
CA GLY A 251 0.52 6.12 3.25
C GLY A 251 1.69 5.81 4.18
N ALA A 252 2.56 6.78 4.46
CA ALA A 252 3.64 6.64 5.43
C ALA A 252 3.12 6.57 6.87
N HIS A 253 2.11 7.37 7.21
CA HIS A 253 1.36 7.24 8.46
C HIS A 253 0.74 5.84 8.58
N CYS A 254 0.02 5.41 7.53
CA CYS A 254 -0.59 4.08 7.44
C CYS A 254 0.44 2.97 7.67
N ALA A 255 1.58 3.01 6.98
CA ALA A 255 2.61 1.98 7.08
C ALA A 255 3.11 1.81 8.52
N THR A 256 3.42 2.92 9.19
CA THR A 256 3.87 2.86 10.59
C THR A 256 2.76 2.38 11.52
N LYS A 257 1.55 2.92 11.36
CA LYS A 257 0.40 2.53 12.17
C LYS A 257 0.12 1.03 12.05
N LEU A 258 0.09 0.48 10.83
CA LEU A 258 -0.16 -0.94 10.60
C LEU A 258 0.93 -1.82 11.23
N ALA A 259 2.21 -1.49 11.07
CA ALA A 259 3.28 -2.29 11.65
C ALA A 259 3.28 -2.27 13.19
N VAL A 260 2.96 -1.14 13.81
CA VAL A 260 2.88 -1.03 15.27
C VAL A 260 1.63 -1.70 15.81
N ALA A 261 0.49 -1.60 15.12
CA ALA A 261 -0.77 -2.23 15.53
C ALA A 261 -0.77 -3.75 15.30
N HIS A 262 -0.12 -4.23 14.22
CA HIS A 262 -0.10 -5.62 13.78
C HIS A 262 1.33 -6.20 13.68
N PRO A 263 2.09 -6.28 14.80
CA PRO A 263 3.45 -6.83 14.81
C PRO A 263 3.49 -8.35 14.52
N ASP A 264 2.35 -9.00 14.59
CA ASP A 264 2.10 -10.37 14.14
C ASP A 264 1.95 -10.50 12.62
N ARG A 265 1.83 -9.39 11.91
CA ARG A 265 1.71 -9.31 10.44
C ARG A 265 2.93 -8.70 9.78
N TYR A 266 3.44 -7.61 10.33
CA TYR A 266 4.53 -6.84 9.72
C TYR A 266 5.76 -6.81 10.61
N ARG A 267 6.94 -7.02 10.01
CA ARG A 267 8.24 -6.92 10.68
C ARG A 267 8.89 -5.56 10.49
N ALA A 268 8.61 -4.88 9.39
CA ALA A 268 9.26 -3.63 9.04
C ALA A 268 8.27 -2.63 8.45
N ALA A 269 8.42 -1.35 8.78
CA ALA A 269 7.69 -0.27 8.14
C ALA A 269 8.60 0.86 7.68
N VAL A 270 8.27 1.45 6.53
CA VAL A 270 8.92 2.62 5.96
C VAL A 270 7.93 3.77 5.87
N SER A 271 8.33 4.91 6.41
CA SER A 271 7.57 6.15 6.44
C SER A 271 8.37 7.26 5.76
N MET A 272 8.00 7.61 4.53
CA MET A 272 8.56 8.74 3.79
C MET A 272 7.63 9.95 3.93
N SER A 273 8.07 11.00 4.64
CA SER A 273 7.27 12.21 4.93
C SER A 273 5.95 11.90 5.66
N GLY A 274 5.95 10.97 6.62
CA GLY A 274 4.77 10.60 7.39
C GLY A 274 4.59 11.42 8.66
N TYR A 275 3.46 11.25 9.30
CA TYR A 275 3.09 11.86 10.57
C TYR A 275 2.60 10.80 11.56
N ASN A 276 2.65 11.11 12.87
CA ASN A 276 2.12 10.20 13.90
C ASN A 276 0.65 10.51 14.23
N ASP A 277 0.30 11.77 14.32
CA ASP A 277 -1.06 12.19 14.67
C ASP A 277 -1.92 12.30 13.41
N PRO A 278 -3.08 11.60 13.33
CA PRO A 278 -3.98 11.68 12.20
C PRO A 278 -4.44 13.09 11.79
N ILE A 279 -4.34 14.09 12.67
CA ILE A 279 -4.63 15.49 12.35
C ILE A 279 -3.66 16.07 11.30
N GLY A 280 -2.53 15.41 11.05
CA GLY A 280 -1.61 15.76 9.98
C GLY A 280 -2.23 15.69 8.59
N GLU A 281 -3.29 14.88 8.40
CA GLU A 281 -4.14 14.86 7.21
C GLU A 281 -5.55 15.32 7.57
N ARG A 282 -5.92 16.53 7.13
CA ARG A 282 -7.20 17.17 7.51
C ARG A 282 -8.43 16.45 6.97
N ASP A 283 -8.32 15.79 5.83
CA ASP A 283 -9.41 15.04 5.20
C ASP A 283 -9.56 13.63 5.77
N SER A 284 -8.71 13.26 6.73
CA SER A 284 -8.72 11.95 7.37
C SER A 284 -9.86 11.81 8.36
N LEU A 285 -10.64 10.72 8.25
CA LEU A 285 -11.72 10.43 9.20
C LEU A 285 -11.23 10.37 10.66
N PRO A 286 -10.09 9.74 10.98
CA PRO A 286 -9.55 9.78 12.33
C PRO A 286 -9.21 11.17 12.86
N ALA A 287 -8.93 12.15 12.01
CA ALA A 287 -8.64 13.51 12.46
C ALA A 287 -9.82 14.17 13.19
N HIS A 288 -11.05 13.78 12.84
CA HIS A 288 -12.29 14.40 13.30
C HIS A 288 -12.94 13.68 14.50
N ASP A 289 -12.39 12.54 14.93
CA ASP A 289 -12.85 11.79 16.11
C ASP A 289 -11.70 11.52 17.08
N ALA A 290 -11.83 12.00 18.32
CA ALA A 290 -10.77 11.90 19.31
C ALA A 290 -10.44 10.44 19.69
N GLY A 291 -11.41 9.53 19.65
CA GLY A 291 -11.22 8.12 19.91
C GLY A 291 -10.47 7.43 18.76
N LEU A 292 -10.92 7.65 17.52
CA LEU A 292 -10.25 7.15 16.32
C LEU A 292 -8.83 7.73 16.21
N ARG A 293 -8.66 9.03 16.45
CA ARG A 293 -7.35 9.69 16.41
C ARG A 293 -6.36 9.03 17.37
N ARG A 294 -6.76 8.74 18.61
CA ARG A 294 -5.89 8.02 19.57
C ARG A 294 -5.58 6.61 19.13
N ARG A 295 -6.57 5.85 18.67
CA ARG A 295 -6.40 4.44 18.24
C ARG A 295 -5.60 4.30 16.96
N ASN A 296 -5.47 5.36 16.15
CA ASN A 296 -4.72 5.35 14.90
C ASN A 296 -3.44 6.18 14.95
N ASN A 297 -2.99 6.61 16.13
CA ASN A 297 -1.73 7.33 16.31
C ASN A 297 -0.60 6.34 16.65
N PRO A 298 0.36 6.07 15.76
CA PRO A 298 1.42 5.07 15.98
C PRO A 298 2.30 5.38 17.21
N LEU A 299 2.47 6.65 17.56
CA LEU A 299 3.21 7.03 18.78
C LEU A 299 2.47 6.58 20.04
N LEU A 300 1.14 6.77 20.07
CA LEU A 300 0.32 6.36 21.21
C LEU A 300 0.15 4.84 21.25
N LEU A 301 0.01 4.20 20.09
CA LEU A 301 -0.01 2.74 19.99
C LEU A 301 1.27 2.12 20.53
N LEU A 302 2.45 2.64 20.11
CA LEU A 302 3.73 2.12 20.58
C LEU A 302 3.89 2.29 22.11
N ARG A 303 3.41 3.40 22.67
CA ARG A 303 3.40 3.60 24.13
C ARG A 303 2.47 2.65 24.90
N ALA A 304 1.38 2.24 24.26
CA ALA A 304 0.38 1.36 24.87
C ALA A 304 0.79 -0.11 24.92
N HIS A 305 1.77 -0.52 24.12
CA HIS A 305 2.29 -1.90 24.16
C HIS A 305 2.98 -2.19 25.50
N ARG A 306 2.47 -3.16 26.24
CA ARG A 306 3.09 -3.64 27.51
C ARG A 306 4.47 -4.26 27.26
N VAL A 307 4.58 -5.00 26.17
CA VAL A 307 5.83 -5.58 25.66
C VAL A 307 6.14 -4.90 24.35
N PRO A 308 7.33 -4.27 24.19
CA PRO A 308 7.70 -3.63 22.93
C PRO A 308 7.59 -4.59 21.75
N PRO A 309 6.88 -4.22 20.68
CA PRO A 309 6.69 -5.10 19.53
C PRO A 309 8.00 -5.28 18.77
N ARG A 310 8.21 -6.46 18.20
CA ARG A 310 9.39 -6.73 17.37
C ARG A 310 9.18 -6.18 15.95
N VAL A 311 9.31 -4.86 15.79
CA VAL A 311 9.19 -4.15 14.52
C VAL A 311 10.36 -3.21 14.29
N ALA A 312 10.78 -3.08 13.04
CA ALA A 312 11.77 -2.11 12.60
C ALA A 312 11.06 -0.98 11.84
N LEU A 313 11.31 0.25 12.23
CA LEU A 313 10.69 1.45 11.64
C LEU A 313 11.77 2.31 10.99
N TYR A 314 11.55 2.72 9.76
CA TYR A 314 12.39 3.67 9.03
C TYR A 314 11.60 4.92 8.73
N TYR A 315 12.14 6.05 9.12
CA TYR A 315 11.57 7.37 8.84
C TYR A 315 12.51 8.21 8.02
N SER A 316 12.00 8.86 7.00
CA SER A 316 12.72 9.88 6.25
C SER A 316 11.82 11.07 5.96
N GLY A 317 12.40 12.25 6.03
CA GLY A 317 11.67 13.48 5.75
C GLY A 317 12.52 14.71 5.96
N GLU A 318 12.03 15.84 5.46
CA GLU A 318 12.58 17.16 5.77
C GLU A 318 12.11 17.62 7.17
N VAL A 319 12.70 18.67 7.68
CA VAL A 319 12.22 19.37 8.88
C VAL A 319 10.76 19.83 8.64
N HIS A 320 9.87 19.50 9.57
CA HIS A 320 8.41 19.69 9.50
C HIS A 320 7.70 18.85 8.44
N ASP A 321 8.39 17.86 7.84
CA ASP A 321 7.82 16.94 6.87
C ASP A 321 8.27 15.49 7.14
N GLY A 322 7.87 14.94 8.27
CA GLY A 322 8.09 13.53 8.65
C GLY A 322 9.27 13.29 9.59
N TYR A 323 10.31 14.13 9.59
CA TYR A 323 11.49 13.94 10.42
C TYR A 323 11.16 13.89 11.92
N GLU A 324 10.40 14.86 12.42
CA GLU A 324 10.03 14.97 13.84
C GLU A 324 9.15 13.80 14.30
N ALA A 325 8.32 13.29 13.40
CA ALA A 325 7.49 12.10 13.69
C ALA A 325 8.37 10.88 13.99
N GLY A 326 9.42 10.67 13.20
CA GLY A 326 10.41 9.63 13.42
C GLY A 326 11.22 9.84 14.70
N VAL A 327 11.66 11.07 14.96
CA VAL A 327 12.38 11.42 16.20
C VAL A 327 11.52 11.14 17.43
N ALA A 328 10.23 11.48 17.40
CA ALA A 328 9.31 11.23 18.50
C ALA A 328 9.18 9.73 18.81
N LEU A 329 9.05 8.88 17.78
CA LEU A 329 9.01 7.42 17.95
C LEU A 329 10.35 6.86 18.44
N ARG A 330 11.47 7.32 17.90
CA ARG A 330 12.81 6.90 18.33
C ARG A 330 13.07 7.16 19.82
N ARG A 331 12.54 8.26 20.35
CA ARG A 331 12.68 8.62 21.79
C ARG A 331 11.97 7.65 22.73
N ILE A 332 10.91 6.99 22.29
CA ILE A 332 10.10 6.09 23.12
C ILE A 332 10.31 4.61 22.81
N ALA A 333 10.92 4.30 21.66
CA ALA A 333 11.18 2.93 21.25
C ALA A 333 12.13 2.23 22.21
N LYS A 334 11.80 0.98 22.54
CA LYS A 334 12.64 0.09 23.37
C LYS A 334 12.87 -1.23 22.62
N PRO A 335 14.04 -1.86 22.78
CA PRO A 335 14.26 -3.18 22.19
C PRO A 335 13.10 -4.16 22.53
N PRO A 336 12.67 -4.99 21.55
CA PRO A 336 13.22 -5.21 20.21
C PRO A 336 12.73 -4.24 19.12
N THR A 337 11.92 -3.22 19.46
CA THR A 337 11.52 -2.17 18.50
C THR A 337 12.73 -1.30 18.16
N THR A 338 12.99 -1.10 16.85
CA THR A 338 14.05 -0.21 16.36
C THR A 338 13.47 0.91 15.51
N VAL A 339 14.07 2.11 15.58
CA VAL A 339 13.65 3.26 14.78
C VAL A 339 14.89 3.95 14.19
N GLU A 340 15.01 3.88 12.87
CA GLU A 340 15.98 4.63 12.09
C GLU A 340 15.33 5.89 11.55
N VAL A 341 16.02 7.04 11.67
CA VAL A 341 15.48 8.33 11.24
C VAL A 341 16.51 9.04 10.39
N VAL A 342 16.12 9.40 9.19
CA VAL A 342 16.93 10.09 8.18
C VAL A 342 16.37 11.48 7.94
N LEU A 343 17.18 12.50 8.23
CA LEU A 343 16.88 13.88 7.87
C LEU A 343 17.26 14.12 6.41
N LEU A 344 16.31 14.56 5.61
CA LEU A 344 16.54 14.95 4.22
C LEU A 344 16.81 16.45 4.12
N PRO A 345 17.68 16.88 3.20
CA PRO A 345 17.96 18.30 2.99
C PRO A 345 16.74 18.99 2.31
N ARG A 346 16.48 20.25 2.66
CA ARG A 346 15.40 21.05 2.05
C ARG A 346 15.48 21.17 0.52
N SER A 347 16.65 20.98 -0.05
CA SER A 347 16.85 20.94 -1.52
C SER A 347 16.29 19.70 -2.18
N ALA A 348 15.76 18.72 -1.42
CA ALA A 348 15.26 17.45 -1.97
C ALA A 348 13.90 17.55 -2.66
N GLY A 349 13.25 18.72 -2.67
CA GLY A 349 12.09 18.97 -3.54
C GLY A 349 10.75 19.15 -2.83
N GLY A 350 10.68 19.08 -1.49
CA GLY A 350 9.46 19.26 -0.70
C GLY A 350 8.52 18.04 -0.77
N HIS A 351 7.29 18.19 -0.29
CA HIS A 351 6.31 17.09 -0.13
C HIS A 351 5.72 16.63 -1.47
N ASN A 352 6.51 15.92 -2.29
CA ASN A 352 6.10 15.42 -3.63
C ASN A 352 6.98 14.27 -4.13
N MET A 353 6.68 13.78 -5.33
CA MET A 353 7.38 12.64 -5.96
C MET A 353 8.88 12.90 -6.22
N ALA A 354 9.33 14.14 -6.34
CA ALA A 354 10.75 14.46 -6.49
C ALA A 354 11.54 14.18 -5.20
N LEU A 355 10.88 14.32 -4.04
CA LEU A 355 11.44 13.95 -2.74
C LEU A 355 11.45 12.42 -2.54
N TRP A 356 10.36 11.73 -2.86
CA TRP A 356 10.20 10.31 -2.50
C TRP A 356 10.87 9.35 -3.49
N ARG A 357 10.83 9.65 -4.78
CA ARG A 357 11.36 8.75 -5.82
C ARG A 357 12.84 8.39 -5.67
N PRO A 358 13.75 9.32 -5.36
CA PRO A 358 15.18 8.99 -5.17
C PRO A 358 15.45 8.07 -3.98
N GLN A 359 14.55 8.01 -3.00
CA GLN A 359 14.72 7.23 -1.78
C GLN A 359 14.44 5.74 -1.98
N VAL A 360 13.72 5.35 -3.04
CA VAL A 360 13.27 3.97 -3.29
C VAL A 360 14.41 2.96 -3.13
N THR A 361 15.56 3.22 -3.74
CA THR A 361 16.70 2.29 -3.69
C THR A 361 17.19 2.07 -2.25
N GLU A 362 17.39 3.13 -1.50
CA GLU A 362 17.93 3.01 -0.12
C GLU A 362 16.92 2.39 0.84
N VAL A 363 15.66 2.77 0.72
CA VAL A 363 14.55 2.20 1.48
C VAL A 363 14.46 0.68 1.28
N PHE A 364 14.59 0.19 0.04
CA PHE A 364 14.52 -1.25 -0.23
C PHE A 364 15.81 -2.01 0.13
N ARG A 365 16.96 -1.36 0.15
CA ARG A 365 18.16 -1.91 0.78
C ARG A 365 17.99 -2.06 2.28
N TRP A 366 17.39 -1.07 2.92
CA TRP A 366 17.06 -1.15 4.34
C TRP A 366 16.06 -2.28 4.61
N LEU A 367 14.96 -2.39 3.85
CA LEU A 367 14.00 -3.49 3.95
C LEU A 367 14.67 -4.86 3.76
N THR A 368 15.64 -4.97 2.85
CA THR A 368 16.41 -6.21 2.65
C THR A 368 17.13 -6.64 3.93
N ARG A 369 17.65 -5.70 4.71
CA ARG A 369 18.29 -5.98 6.01
C ARG A 369 17.30 -6.41 7.09
N GLN A 370 16.04 -6.02 6.99
CA GLN A 370 15.01 -6.29 8.00
C GLN A 370 14.21 -7.57 7.73
N ILE A 371 13.84 -7.82 6.47
CA ILE A 371 12.92 -8.90 6.07
C ILE A 371 13.43 -9.76 4.92
N GLY A 372 14.66 -9.54 4.46
CA GLY A 372 15.29 -10.34 3.41
C GLY A 372 15.60 -11.78 3.83
N PRO A 373 15.84 -12.68 2.88
CA PRO A 373 16.07 -14.12 3.15
C PRO A 373 17.23 -14.42 4.12
N GLY A 374 18.24 -13.55 4.17
CA GLY A 374 19.41 -13.70 5.06
C GLY A 374 19.15 -13.38 6.53
N VAL A 375 18.05 -12.72 6.86
CA VAL A 375 17.71 -12.33 8.24
C VAL A 375 17.25 -13.53 9.06
N ARG A 376 16.71 -14.56 8.42
CA ARG A 376 16.20 -15.79 9.07
C ARG A 376 17.29 -16.69 9.63
N ALA A 377 18.48 -16.66 9.06
CA ALA A 377 19.58 -17.56 9.50
C ALA A 377 20.13 -17.21 10.89
N LYS A 378 19.84 -16.00 11.41
CA LYS A 378 20.41 -15.51 12.69
C LYS A 378 19.50 -15.59 13.92
N GLY A 379 18.22 -15.96 13.77
CA GLY A 379 17.27 -15.81 14.87
C GLY A 379 16.20 -16.89 15.08
N SER A 380 16.14 -17.93 14.25
CA SER A 380 15.16 -19.01 14.42
C SER A 380 15.85 -20.33 14.69
N PRO A 381 15.47 -21.08 15.77
CA PRO A 381 15.92 -22.45 15.91
C PRO A 381 15.44 -23.27 14.69
N PRO A 382 16.25 -24.24 14.22
CA PRO A 382 15.87 -25.10 13.10
C PRO A 382 14.52 -25.77 13.44
N ARG A 383 13.57 -25.67 12.53
CA ARG A 383 12.34 -26.48 12.61
C ARG A 383 12.80 -27.94 12.56
N SER A 384 12.59 -28.67 13.66
CA SER A 384 12.72 -30.12 13.66
C SER A 384 11.87 -30.68 12.52
N PRO A 385 12.39 -31.60 11.70
CA PRO A 385 11.59 -32.28 10.71
C PRO A 385 10.46 -32.98 11.43
N SER A 386 9.22 -32.68 11.03
CA SER A 386 8.05 -33.43 11.49
C SER A 386 8.23 -34.86 10.99
N ASN A 387 8.61 -35.77 11.88
CA ASN A 387 8.59 -37.21 11.65
C ASN A 387 7.15 -37.64 11.39
N GLY A 388 6.76 -37.64 10.12
CA GLY A 388 5.62 -38.36 9.60
C GLY A 388 5.94 -39.85 9.54
N GLY A 389 6.17 -40.49 10.68
CA GLY A 389 6.35 -41.92 10.79
C GLY A 389 4.99 -42.57 11.02
N SER A 390 4.41 -43.11 9.98
CA SER A 390 3.35 -44.11 9.96
C SER A 390 3.65 -45.22 10.98
N ARG A 391 2.93 -45.28 12.07
CA ARG A 391 2.77 -46.54 12.83
C ARG A 391 1.62 -47.32 12.22
N ARG A 392 1.94 -48.22 11.33
CA ARG A 392 1.11 -49.36 10.97
C ARG A 392 1.06 -50.30 12.14
N ALA A 393 -0.13 -50.58 12.63
CA ALA A 393 -0.41 -51.59 13.62
C ALA A 393 -0.07 -52.97 13.10
N GLU A 394 0.81 -53.68 13.77
CA GLU A 394 0.93 -55.15 13.68
C GLU A 394 0.09 -55.77 14.81
N LEU A 395 -1.02 -56.39 14.40
CA LEU A 395 -1.80 -57.35 15.18
C LEU A 395 -1.17 -58.71 14.91
N ALA A 396 -0.57 -59.31 15.92
CA ALA A 396 -0.33 -60.77 15.92
C ALA A 396 -0.48 -61.31 17.33
N SER A 397 -1.56 -62.00 17.51
CA SER A 397 -1.86 -63.22 18.30
C SER A 397 -0.81 -63.75 19.24
N GLY A 398 -1.28 -64.06 20.48
CA GLY A 398 -0.57 -64.90 21.41
C GLY A 398 -1.43 -65.19 22.64
N THR A 399 -2.03 -66.28 22.62
CA THR A 399 -2.91 -66.94 23.57
C THR A 399 -2.29 -67.24 24.94
N ALA A 400 -3.16 -67.34 25.91
CA ALA A 400 -3.22 -68.30 27.07
C ALA A 400 -2.63 -67.90 28.41
N SER A 401 -3.47 -67.88 29.31
CA SER A 401 -3.74 -68.75 30.48
C SER A 401 -3.45 -68.17 31.86
N ARG A 402 -4.56 -68.21 32.62
CA ARG A 402 -4.68 -68.66 34.04
C ARG A 402 -3.98 -67.83 35.09
N GLU A 403 -4.56 -67.55 36.11
CA GLU A 403 -5.54 -68.06 37.11
C GLU A 403 -5.30 -67.33 38.41
N ALA A 404 -6.35 -66.93 39.01
CA ALA A 404 -6.75 -67.12 40.36
C ALA A 404 -6.22 -66.27 41.51
N ALA A 405 -7.20 -65.79 42.17
CA ALA A 405 -7.48 -65.81 43.62
C ALA A 405 -6.99 -64.60 44.44
N ALA A 406 -7.86 -63.83 44.86
CA ALA A 406 -8.74 -63.93 46.00
C ALA A 406 -8.32 -63.06 47.22
N ARG A 407 -9.33 -62.27 47.61
CA ARG A 407 -9.66 -61.91 49.05
C ARG A 407 -8.93 -60.76 49.75
N ARG A 408 -9.70 -59.77 49.85
CA ARG A 408 -10.29 -59.05 51.01
C ARG A 408 -9.67 -59.29 52.43
N PRO A 409 -9.92 -58.43 53.37
CA PRO A 409 -10.99 -57.46 53.49
C PRO A 409 -10.58 -56.01 53.28
#